data_ef8112018f708358ca07a660390d4c1b
#
_entry.id   ef8112018f708358ca07a660390d4c1b
#
_cell.length_a   1.000
_cell.length_b   1.000
_cell.length_c   1.000
_cell.angle_alpha   90.00
_cell.angle_beta   90.00
_cell.angle_gamma   90.00
#
_symmetry.space_group_name_H-M   'P 1'
#
loop_
_entity.id
_entity.type
_entity.pdbx_description
1 polymer ?
#
loop_
_entity_poly.entity_id
_entity_poly.type
_entity_poly.pdbx_seq_one_letter_code
_entity_poly.pdbx_strand_id
1 'polypeptide(L)'
;MVNILISGYYGFDNIGDESILRTLVSSLREHIPDCSLTVLSHNPASTREKYGVEAVDRMSPMAILRAVKRCDMLISGGGSLLQDVTSSKSLHYYLSIIRCAEFFHKKVFIYSQGIGPIDRPGNRRAAAAALKRADGIVVRDERSASLLEEIGIARDKVVITADPVIRMKKPDGDVGAEILRKAGVSLDGRLTVGWAIRERDTDSRFVKELLRSIQMMKDKYNAQSVLIPFHYEEDGEVCRHIAAQLPDDTAVCLNEKYLSEDMLSIIGNMDLLVGVRLHSLIYAAIMGVPLIGISYDPKCTAFLNSVGLDKLSTKENFTAELFLPEAERVLETGKEQVERVEVHMVELSRKLDTNEKMICAIMEKSRKHTMQDPQNNTEKKD
;
A
#
# COMPACT_ATOMS: atom_id res chain seq x y z
N MET A 1 -26.91 2.03 -11.84
CA MET A 1 -25.69 2.60 -11.18
C MET A 1 -25.53 1.95 -9.83
N VAL A 2 -24.33 1.46 -9.50
CA VAL A 2 -24.02 0.82 -8.22
C VAL A 2 -23.25 1.83 -7.36
N ASN A 3 -23.67 2.05 -6.12
CA ASN A 3 -23.02 2.97 -5.20
C ASN A 3 -22.04 2.20 -4.29
N ILE A 4 -20.76 2.44 -4.43
CA ILE A 4 -19.70 1.78 -3.66
C ILE A 4 -19.10 2.79 -2.69
N LEU A 5 -19.10 2.45 -1.39
CA LEU A 5 -18.41 3.20 -0.36
C LEU A 5 -17.07 2.54 -0.07
N ILE A 6 -15.99 3.31 -0.12
CA ILE A 6 -14.62 2.83 0.11
C ILE A 6 -14.13 3.38 1.44
N SER A 7 -13.68 2.50 2.33
CA SER A 7 -13.10 2.82 3.63
C SER A 7 -11.63 2.38 3.68
N GLY A 8 -10.73 3.29 4.07
CA GLY A 8 -9.29 3.02 4.17
C GLY A 8 -8.55 4.14 4.90
N TYR A 9 -7.21 4.11 4.86
CA TYR A 9 -6.37 5.15 5.44
C TYR A 9 -6.04 6.20 4.38
N TYR A 10 -7.07 6.93 3.91
CA TYR A 10 -6.99 7.84 2.77
C TYR A 10 -7.04 9.30 3.17
N GLY A 11 -6.38 10.16 2.40
CA GLY A 11 -6.28 11.60 2.63
C GLY A 11 -5.25 12.01 3.69
N PHE A 12 -4.27 11.15 3.99
CA PHE A 12 -3.18 11.40 4.94
C PHE A 12 -1.82 11.59 4.24
N ASP A 13 -1.79 11.67 2.92
CA ASP A 13 -0.58 11.80 2.11
C ASP A 13 0.46 10.68 2.38
N ASN A 14 -0.01 9.47 2.73
CA ASN A 14 0.80 8.27 2.76
C ASN A 14 0.81 7.67 1.35
N ILE A 15 1.94 7.72 0.67
CA ILE A 15 2.10 7.30 -0.73
C ILE A 15 1.56 5.88 -0.95
N GLY A 16 1.82 4.95 -0.03
CA GLY A 16 1.37 3.58 -0.15
C GLY A 16 -0.16 3.43 -0.12
N ASP A 17 -0.82 4.06 0.85
CA ASP A 17 -2.28 3.99 0.97
C ASP A 17 -2.98 4.77 -0.16
N GLU A 18 -2.39 5.89 -0.59
CA GLU A 18 -2.88 6.66 -1.75
C GLU A 18 -2.75 5.83 -3.04
N SER A 19 -1.68 5.04 -3.20
CA SER A 19 -1.50 4.12 -4.35
C SER A 19 -2.55 3.02 -4.37
N ILE A 20 -2.88 2.47 -3.20
CA ILE A 20 -3.95 1.48 -3.06
C ILE A 20 -5.28 2.09 -3.50
N LEU A 21 -5.61 3.31 -3.05
CA LEU A 21 -6.84 3.98 -3.45
C LEU A 21 -6.88 4.21 -4.97
N ARG A 22 -5.78 4.69 -5.54
CA ARG A 22 -5.67 4.93 -6.98
C ARG A 22 -5.93 3.67 -7.79
N THR A 23 -5.26 2.59 -7.42
CA THR A 23 -5.40 1.30 -8.10
C THR A 23 -6.82 0.75 -7.95
N LEU A 24 -7.39 0.83 -6.75
CA LEU A 24 -8.76 0.38 -6.48
C LEU A 24 -9.79 1.17 -7.30
N VAL A 25 -9.69 2.50 -7.33
CA VAL A 25 -10.60 3.37 -8.10
C VAL A 25 -10.49 3.06 -9.60
N SER A 26 -9.26 2.91 -10.11
CA SER A 26 -9.02 2.56 -11.51
C SER A 26 -9.62 1.21 -11.86
N SER A 27 -9.37 0.18 -11.03
CA SER A 27 -9.86 -1.17 -11.25
C SER A 27 -11.40 -1.25 -11.19
N LEU A 28 -12.03 -0.57 -10.22
CA LEU A 28 -13.49 -0.54 -10.13
C LEU A 28 -14.14 0.14 -11.35
N ARG A 29 -13.58 1.23 -11.85
CA ARG A 29 -14.09 1.91 -13.05
C ARG A 29 -13.96 1.06 -14.30
N GLU A 30 -12.88 0.31 -14.42
CA GLU A 30 -12.63 -0.58 -15.55
C GLU A 30 -13.63 -1.75 -15.59
N HIS A 31 -13.88 -2.38 -14.43
CA HIS A 31 -14.70 -3.60 -14.35
C HIS A 31 -16.17 -3.34 -14.02
N ILE A 32 -16.52 -2.19 -13.47
CA ILE A 32 -17.88 -1.78 -13.10
C ILE A 32 -18.15 -0.36 -13.63
N PRO A 33 -18.28 -0.15 -14.95
CA PRO A 33 -18.36 1.19 -15.54
C PRO A 33 -19.50 2.05 -14.98
N ASP A 34 -20.63 1.44 -14.59
CA ASP A 34 -21.80 2.13 -14.03
C ASP A 34 -21.76 2.26 -12.48
N CYS A 35 -20.56 2.37 -11.89
CA CYS A 35 -20.44 2.58 -10.46
C CYS A 35 -20.26 4.06 -10.08
N SER A 36 -20.84 4.43 -8.94
CA SER A 36 -20.56 5.69 -8.24
C SER A 36 -19.67 5.37 -7.04
N LEU A 37 -18.52 6.01 -6.94
CA LEU A 37 -17.54 5.78 -5.88
C LEU A 37 -17.55 6.91 -4.86
N THR A 38 -17.68 6.57 -3.59
CA THR A 38 -17.54 7.51 -2.47
C THR A 38 -16.45 7.02 -1.54
N VAL A 39 -15.50 7.87 -1.19
CA VAL A 39 -14.34 7.53 -0.34
C VAL A 39 -14.46 8.21 1.03
N LEU A 40 -14.27 7.47 2.11
CA LEU A 40 -14.06 8.02 3.43
C LEU A 40 -12.61 8.53 3.54
N SER A 41 -12.43 9.85 3.61
CA SER A 41 -11.13 10.51 3.57
C SER A 41 -10.92 11.47 4.72
N HIS A 42 -9.66 11.62 5.15
CA HIS A 42 -9.25 12.66 6.08
C HIS A 42 -9.24 14.07 5.42
N ASN A 43 -8.93 14.11 4.13
CA ASN A 43 -8.98 15.32 3.32
C ASN A 43 -9.88 15.12 2.09
N PRO A 44 -11.22 15.27 2.25
CA PRO A 44 -12.18 15.01 1.16
C PRO A 44 -11.97 15.90 -0.07
N ALA A 45 -11.51 17.14 0.11
CA ALA A 45 -11.29 18.06 -1.02
C ALA A 45 -10.15 17.54 -1.91
N SER A 46 -9.00 17.22 -1.33
CA SER A 46 -7.86 16.67 -2.04
C SER A 46 -8.18 15.31 -2.68
N THR A 47 -8.93 14.44 -1.98
CA THR A 47 -9.34 13.14 -2.53
C THR A 47 -10.25 13.29 -3.74
N ARG A 48 -11.20 14.22 -3.73
CA ARG A 48 -12.04 14.49 -4.92
C ARG A 48 -11.21 14.97 -6.10
N GLU A 49 -10.29 15.90 -5.86
CA GLU A 49 -9.42 16.45 -6.90
C GLU A 49 -8.49 15.38 -7.50
N LYS A 50 -7.80 14.62 -6.66
CA LYS A 50 -6.80 13.61 -7.10
C LYS A 50 -7.41 12.42 -7.83
N TYR A 51 -8.61 11.98 -7.44
CA TYR A 51 -9.19 10.70 -7.93
C TYR A 51 -10.49 10.85 -8.72
N GLY A 52 -11.08 12.05 -8.76
CA GLY A 52 -12.35 12.31 -9.45
C GLY A 52 -13.51 11.47 -8.87
N VAL A 53 -13.54 11.26 -7.57
CA VAL A 53 -14.57 10.50 -6.85
C VAL A 53 -15.30 11.40 -5.86
N GLU A 54 -16.46 10.97 -5.36
CA GLU A 54 -17.04 11.60 -4.19
C GLU A 54 -16.23 11.27 -2.94
N ALA A 55 -16.11 12.20 -2.02
CA ALA A 55 -15.38 11.98 -0.78
C ALA A 55 -16.09 12.60 0.42
N VAL A 56 -16.05 11.90 1.53
CA VAL A 56 -16.73 12.23 2.79
C VAL A 56 -15.71 12.25 3.93
N ASP A 57 -15.87 13.20 4.84
CA ASP A 57 -15.01 13.29 6.02
C ASP A 57 -15.17 12.03 6.89
N ARG A 58 -14.07 11.29 7.02
CA ARG A 58 -13.97 10.08 7.82
C ARG A 58 -14.11 10.32 9.33
N MET A 59 -14.01 11.56 9.79
CA MET A 59 -14.17 11.92 11.21
C MET A 59 -15.59 12.34 11.56
N SER A 60 -16.48 12.47 10.57
CA SER A 60 -17.88 12.85 10.77
C SER A 60 -18.81 11.63 10.85
N PRO A 61 -19.28 11.20 12.05
CA PRO A 61 -20.15 10.03 12.19
C PRO A 61 -21.45 10.14 11.38
N MET A 62 -22.03 11.34 11.31
CA MET A 62 -23.27 11.57 10.56
C MET A 62 -23.07 11.48 9.05
N ALA A 63 -21.91 11.95 8.56
CA ALA A 63 -21.56 11.83 7.14
C ALA A 63 -21.29 10.38 6.77
N ILE A 64 -20.56 9.63 7.60
CA ILE A 64 -20.32 8.18 7.44
C ILE A 64 -21.66 7.42 7.40
N LEU A 65 -22.55 7.68 8.37
CA LEU A 65 -23.85 7.02 8.44
C LEU A 65 -24.69 7.26 7.18
N ARG A 66 -24.71 8.49 6.67
CA ARG A 66 -25.42 8.83 5.43
C ARG A 66 -24.79 8.11 4.22
N ALA A 67 -23.47 8.06 4.14
CA ALA A 67 -22.76 7.39 3.07
C ALA A 67 -23.03 5.86 3.11
N VAL A 68 -22.97 5.23 4.28
CA VAL A 68 -23.31 3.81 4.46
C VAL A 68 -24.76 3.52 4.07
N LYS A 69 -25.72 4.34 4.47
CA LYS A 69 -27.14 4.14 4.07
C LYS A 69 -27.34 4.21 2.56
N ARG A 70 -26.59 5.07 1.86
CA ARG A 70 -26.72 5.29 0.41
C ARG A 70 -25.99 4.26 -0.43
N CYS A 71 -24.93 3.63 0.10
CA CYS A 71 -24.20 2.65 -0.69
C CYS A 71 -24.95 1.33 -0.85
N ASP A 72 -24.59 0.59 -1.88
CA ASP A 72 -25.01 -0.78 -2.11
C ASP A 72 -23.97 -1.76 -1.55
N MET A 73 -22.69 -1.36 -1.60
CA MET A 73 -21.56 -2.12 -1.09
C MET A 73 -20.57 -1.23 -0.34
N LEU A 74 -20.08 -1.71 0.80
CA LEU A 74 -18.88 -1.21 1.46
C LEU A 74 -17.69 -2.04 1.02
N ILE A 75 -16.65 -1.39 0.51
CA ILE A 75 -15.33 -1.96 0.32
C ILE A 75 -14.44 -1.48 1.46
N SER A 76 -13.98 -2.41 2.31
CA SER A 76 -12.86 -2.15 3.21
C SER A 76 -11.59 -2.31 2.39
N GLY A 77 -10.96 -1.19 2.02
CA GLY A 77 -9.86 -1.12 1.07
C GLY A 77 -8.58 -1.80 1.56
N GLY A 78 -7.58 -1.85 0.70
CA GLY A 78 -6.28 -2.48 0.99
C GLY A 78 -5.47 -1.78 2.08
N GLY A 79 -4.22 -2.17 2.23
CA GLY A 79 -3.35 -1.72 3.30
C GLY A 79 -3.42 -2.62 4.53
N SER A 80 -2.95 -2.15 5.69
CA SER A 80 -2.98 -2.90 6.96
C SER A 80 -3.89 -2.17 7.96
N LEU A 81 -5.20 -2.19 7.70
CA LEU A 81 -6.19 -1.46 8.50
C LEU A 81 -6.59 -2.20 9.78
N LEU A 82 -6.72 -3.53 9.68
CA LEU A 82 -7.18 -4.39 10.77
C LEU A 82 -5.97 -4.94 11.54
N GLN A 83 -5.40 -4.13 12.40
CA GLN A 83 -4.27 -4.44 13.28
C GLN A 83 -4.37 -3.63 14.59
N ASP A 84 -3.76 -4.09 15.68
CA ASP A 84 -3.81 -3.40 16.97
C ASP A 84 -2.43 -3.00 17.55
N VAL A 85 -1.37 -3.13 16.76
CA VAL A 85 -0.01 -2.72 17.12
C VAL A 85 0.09 -1.20 17.21
N THR A 86 -0.46 -0.48 16.24
CA THR A 86 -0.42 0.99 16.24
C THR A 86 -1.44 1.56 17.23
N SER A 87 -2.68 1.07 17.17
CA SER A 87 -3.77 1.51 18.07
C SER A 87 -5.00 0.61 17.99
N SER A 88 -5.49 0.15 19.14
CA SER A 88 -6.81 -0.52 19.19
C SER A 88 -7.95 0.40 18.76
N LYS A 89 -7.83 1.72 18.93
CA LYS A 89 -8.86 2.68 18.48
C LYS A 89 -8.99 2.67 16.96
N SER A 90 -7.87 2.57 16.24
CA SER A 90 -7.86 2.47 14.78
C SER A 90 -8.58 1.20 14.30
N LEU A 91 -8.27 0.06 14.88
CA LEU A 91 -8.96 -1.20 14.59
C LEU A 91 -10.47 -1.08 14.78
N HIS A 92 -10.90 -0.59 15.96
CA HIS A 92 -12.33 -0.43 16.27
C HIS A 92 -13.03 0.58 15.34
N TYR A 93 -12.35 1.61 14.87
CA TYR A 93 -12.90 2.53 13.87
C TYR A 93 -13.29 1.78 12.58
N TYR A 94 -12.38 0.99 12.00
CA TYR A 94 -12.68 0.25 10.78
C TYR A 94 -13.74 -0.84 11.00
N LEU A 95 -13.67 -1.56 12.11
CA LEU A 95 -14.69 -2.55 12.46
C LEU A 95 -16.06 -1.92 12.67
N SER A 96 -16.15 -0.69 13.19
CA SER A 96 -17.43 0.01 13.38
C SER A 96 -18.09 0.36 12.05
N ILE A 97 -17.33 0.73 11.03
CA ILE A 97 -17.85 1.01 9.69
C ILE A 97 -18.39 -0.29 9.05
N ILE A 98 -17.61 -1.40 9.16
CA ILE A 98 -18.06 -2.72 8.68
C ILE A 98 -19.38 -3.10 9.34
N ARG A 99 -19.47 -3.04 10.68
CA ARG A 99 -20.68 -3.36 11.42
C ARG A 99 -21.85 -2.44 11.12
N CYS A 100 -21.58 -1.15 10.86
CA CYS A 100 -22.60 -0.21 10.42
C CYS A 100 -23.18 -0.63 9.07
N ALA A 101 -22.34 -1.04 8.11
CA ALA A 101 -22.80 -1.53 6.82
C ALA A 101 -23.62 -2.83 6.96
N GLU A 102 -23.17 -3.76 7.78
CA GLU A 102 -23.92 -5.01 8.10
C GLU A 102 -25.28 -4.72 8.74
N PHE A 103 -25.34 -3.76 9.68
CA PHE A 103 -26.58 -3.36 10.34
C PHE A 103 -27.62 -2.81 9.32
N PHE A 104 -27.16 -2.10 8.30
CA PHE A 104 -28.02 -1.63 7.20
C PHE A 104 -28.11 -2.60 6.03
N HIS A 105 -27.75 -3.88 6.24
CA HIS A 105 -27.83 -4.94 5.22
C HIS A 105 -27.09 -4.61 3.92
N LYS A 106 -26.01 -3.84 4.01
CA LYS A 106 -25.16 -3.53 2.87
C LYS A 106 -24.16 -4.66 2.63
N LYS A 107 -23.80 -4.86 1.35
CA LYS A 107 -22.74 -5.81 1.03
C LYS A 107 -21.41 -5.32 1.58
N VAL A 108 -20.59 -6.23 2.11
CA VAL A 108 -19.29 -5.93 2.68
C VAL A 108 -18.22 -6.77 1.99
N PHE A 109 -17.23 -6.10 1.43
CA PHE A 109 -16.08 -6.72 0.78
C PHE A 109 -14.77 -6.25 1.39
N ILE A 110 -13.92 -7.18 1.79
CA ILE A 110 -12.57 -6.93 2.26
C ILE A 110 -11.64 -7.09 1.06
N TYR A 111 -10.98 -5.99 0.66
CA TYR A 111 -10.26 -5.91 -0.61
C TYR A 111 -8.75 -6.01 -0.41
N SER A 112 -8.17 -7.17 -0.70
CA SER A 112 -6.71 -7.45 -0.69
C SER A 112 -5.97 -6.85 0.52
N GLN A 113 -6.57 -6.98 1.71
CA GLN A 113 -6.00 -6.43 2.95
C GLN A 113 -4.86 -7.27 3.51
N GLY A 114 -3.86 -6.59 4.09
CA GLY A 114 -3.00 -7.17 5.09
C GLY A 114 -3.70 -7.16 6.45
N ILE A 115 -3.92 -8.31 7.07
CA ILE A 115 -4.58 -8.43 8.36
C ILE A 115 -3.55 -8.71 9.45
N GLY A 116 -3.66 -7.94 10.53
CA GLY A 116 -2.85 -8.13 11.73
C GLY A 116 -1.48 -7.40 11.73
N PRO A 117 -0.71 -7.60 12.83
CA PRO A 117 -1.06 -8.43 14.01
C PRO A 117 -2.28 -7.91 14.78
N ILE A 118 -3.05 -8.85 15.36
CA ILE A 118 -4.11 -8.57 16.32
C ILE A 118 -3.80 -9.40 17.56
N ASP A 119 -3.18 -8.78 18.56
CA ASP A 119 -2.64 -9.51 19.71
C ASP A 119 -3.64 -9.59 20.87
N ARG A 120 -4.49 -8.58 21.01
CA ARG A 120 -5.44 -8.52 22.15
C ARG A 120 -6.63 -9.46 21.91
N PRO A 121 -6.96 -10.38 22.87
CA PRO A 121 -8.06 -11.32 22.72
C PRO A 121 -9.43 -10.67 22.45
N GLY A 122 -9.68 -9.49 23.05
CA GLY A 122 -10.91 -8.71 22.80
C GLY A 122 -10.99 -8.21 21.35
N ASN A 123 -9.86 -7.77 20.80
CA ASN A 123 -9.75 -7.30 19.42
C ASN A 123 -9.92 -8.46 18.42
N ARG A 124 -9.34 -9.63 18.70
CA ARG A 124 -9.54 -10.86 17.91
C ARG A 124 -11.01 -11.24 17.82
N ARG A 125 -11.72 -11.25 18.96
CA ARG A 125 -13.19 -11.52 19.00
C ARG A 125 -13.98 -10.47 18.22
N ALA A 126 -13.63 -9.19 18.36
CA ALA A 126 -14.29 -8.09 17.66
C ALA A 126 -14.11 -8.18 16.14
N ALA A 127 -12.89 -8.48 15.67
CA ALA A 127 -12.55 -8.67 14.26
C ALA A 127 -13.29 -9.90 13.69
N ALA A 128 -13.25 -11.04 14.39
CA ALA A 128 -13.97 -12.25 13.99
C ALA A 128 -15.48 -12.01 13.85
N ALA A 129 -16.09 -11.29 14.81
CA ALA A 129 -17.53 -11.02 14.79
C ALA A 129 -17.96 -10.13 13.62
N ALA A 130 -17.10 -9.17 13.19
CA ALA A 130 -17.36 -8.33 12.03
C ALA A 130 -17.11 -9.08 10.72
N LEU A 131 -16.00 -9.84 10.62
CA LEU A 131 -15.59 -10.45 9.35
C LEU A 131 -16.38 -11.73 9.00
N LYS A 132 -16.97 -12.42 9.98
CA LYS A 132 -17.79 -13.62 9.72
C LYS A 132 -18.98 -13.38 8.78
N ARG A 133 -19.47 -12.14 8.71
CA ARG A 133 -20.64 -11.73 7.91
C ARG A 133 -20.25 -11.04 6.61
N ALA A 134 -18.96 -10.78 6.37
CA ALA A 134 -18.53 -10.20 5.12
C ALA A 134 -18.91 -11.09 3.92
N ASP A 135 -19.40 -10.48 2.85
CA ASP A 135 -19.81 -11.16 1.62
C ASP A 135 -18.61 -11.66 0.80
N GLY A 136 -17.43 -11.02 0.95
CA GLY A 136 -16.18 -11.46 0.35
C GLY A 136 -14.99 -11.04 1.20
N ILE A 137 -14.02 -11.93 1.37
CA ILE A 137 -12.79 -11.68 2.11
C ILE A 137 -11.61 -12.05 1.22
N VAL A 138 -10.90 -11.04 0.76
CA VAL A 138 -9.67 -11.19 0.00
C VAL A 138 -8.52 -10.54 0.77
N VAL A 139 -7.45 -11.29 0.96
CA VAL A 139 -6.23 -10.83 1.64
C VAL A 139 -5.05 -10.89 0.70
N ARG A 140 -4.01 -10.11 1.00
CA ARG A 140 -2.84 -10.02 0.11
C ARG A 140 -1.76 -11.07 0.35
N ASP A 141 -1.78 -11.76 1.50
CA ASP A 141 -0.73 -12.69 1.90
C ASP A 141 -1.26 -13.84 2.78
N GLU A 142 -0.49 -14.94 2.82
CA GLU A 142 -0.82 -16.15 3.59
C GLU A 142 -0.87 -15.89 5.09
N ARG A 143 -0.04 -14.99 5.62
CA ARG A 143 -0.03 -14.64 7.04
C ARG A 143 -1.37 -14.03 7.47
N SER A 144 -1.92 -13.14 6.63
CA SER A 144 -3.24 -12.56 6.85
C SER A 144 -4.34 -13.62 6.86
N ALA A 145 -4.26 -14.60 5.94
CA ALA A 145 -5.21 -15.70 5.88
C ALA A 145 -5.11 -16.61 7.12
N SER A 146 -3.89 -16.96 7.54
CA SER A 146 -3.65 -17.77 8.75
C SER A 146 -4.18 -17.08 10.01
N LEU A 147 -3.96 -15.77 10.16
CA LEU A 147 -4.53 -15.03 11.28
C LEU A 147 -6.06 -15.02 11.27
N LEU A 148 -6.68 -14.90 10.10
CA LEU A 148 -8.13 -14.98 9.99
C LEU A 148 -8.65 -16.36 10.41
N GLU A 149 -7.99 -17.43 10.04
CA GLU A 149 -8.29 -18.79 10.47
C GLU A 149 -8.14 -18.95 11.98
N GLU A 150 -7.05 -18.46 12.57
CA GLU A 150 -6.82 -18.45 14.02
C GLU A 150 -7.92 -17.75 14.81
N ILE A 151 -8.52 -16.69 14.27
CA ILE A 151 -9.62 -15.98 14.93
C ILE A 151 -10.99 -16.57 14.59
N GLY A 152 -11.06 -17.68 13.86
CA GLY A 152 -12.26 -18.46 13.59
C GLY A 152 -13.03 -18.05 12.34
N ILE A 153 -12.37 -17.51 11.32
CA ILE A 153 -12.92 -17.39 9.95
C ILE A 153 -12.53 -18.64 9.18
N ALA A 154 -13.52 -19.32 8.58
CA ALA A 154 -13.26 -20.53 7.81
C ALA A 154 -12.33 -20.25 6.63
N ARG A 155 -11.32 -21.11 6.43
CA ARG A 155 -10.25 -20.92 5.44
C ARG A 155 -10.78 -20.83 3.99
N ASP A 156 -11.85 -21.56 3.70
CA ASP A 156 -12.54 -21.57 2.40
C ASP A 156 -13.26 -20.26 2.06
N LYS A 157 -13.49 -19.39 3.06
CA LYS A 157 -14.06 -18.03 2.87
C LYS A 157 -12.99 -16.98 2.55
N VAL A 158 -11.71 -17.32 2.69
CA VAL A 158 -10.61 -16.38 2.54
C VAL A 158 -9.86 -16.68 1.24
N VAL A 159 -9.82 -15.70 0.36
CA VAL A 159 -9.06 -15.77 -0.89
C VAL A 159 -7.77 -14.97 -0.74
N ILE A 160 -6.66 -15.54 -1.20
CA ILE A 160 -5.35 -14.87 -1.20
C ILE A 160 -5.06 -14.37 -2.62
N THR A 161 -4.72 -13.09 -2.72
CA THR A 161 -4.30 -12.47 -3.97
C THR A 161 -2.91 -11.84 -3.85
N ALA A 162 -2.82 -10.52 -3.90
CA ALA A 162 -1.59 -9.75 -3.76
C ALA A 162 -1.91 -8.33 -3.29
N ASP A 163 -0.88 -7.51 -3.07
CA ASP A 163 -1.08 -6.09 -2.82
C ASP A 163 -1.58 -5.40 -4.10
N PRO A 164 -2.69 -4.63 -4.05
CA PRO A 164 -3.28 -4.02 -5.23
C PRO A 164 -2.34 -3.09 -6.00
N VAL A 165 -1.38 -2.48 -5.31
CA VAL A 165 -0.41 -1.54 -5.90
C VAL A 165 0.41 -2.18 -7.03
N ILE A 166 0.56 -3.51 -7.05
CA ILE A 166 1.21 -4.25 -8.14
C ILE A 166 0.62 -3.91 -9.53
N ARG A 167 -0.66 -3.51 -9.59
CA ARG A 167 -1.35 -3.11 -10.84
C ARG A 167 -1.24 -1.62 -11.15
N MET A 168 -0.48 -0.87 -10.39
CA MET A 168 -0.28 0.54 -10.70
C MET A 168 0.39 0.67 -12.06
N LYS A 169 -0.20 1.50 -12.93
CA LYS A 169 0.32 1.72 -14.28
C LYS A 169 1.62 2.50 -14.24
N LYS A 170 2.59 2.09 -15.05
CA LYS A 170 3.80 2.90 -15.25
C LYS A 170 3.39 4.27 -15.79
N PRO A 171 3.98 5.35 -15.30
CA PRO A 171 3.65 6.69 -15.78
C PRO A 171 4.07 6.88 -17.24
N ASP A 172 3.28 7.66 -17.98
CA ASP A 172 3.65 8.10 -19.30
C ASP A 172 4.66 9.25 -19.19
N GLY A 173 5.83 9.13 -19.81
CA GLY A 173 6.91 10.12 -19.73
C GLY A 173 7.77 9.97 -18.49
N ASP A 174 8.72 10.89 -18.32
CA ASP A 174 9.74 10.85 -17.28
C ASP A 174 9.71 12.08 -16.36
N VAL A 175 8.55 12.28 -15.72
CA VAL A 175 8.37 13.35 -14.71
C VAL A 175 9.35 13.15 -13.55
N GLY A 176 9.69 11.89 -13.22
CA GLY A 176 10.65 11.57 -12.17
C GLY A 176 12.04 12.16 -12.43
N ALA A 177 12.54 12.08 -13.66
CA ALA A 177 13.82 12.69 -14.01
C ALA A 177 13.81 14.22 -13.87
N GLU A 178 12.71 14.88 -14.22
CA GLU A 178 12.59 16.34 -14.02
C GLU A 178 12.60 16.71 -12.53
N ILE A 179 11.87 15.95 -11.70
CA ILE A 179 11.83 16.15 -10.25
C ILE A 179 13.23 15.95 -9.66
N LEU A 180 13.92 14.88 -10.05
CA LEU A 180 15.26 14.55 -9.57
C LEU A 180 16.28 15.64 -9.95
N ARG A 181 16.27 16.12 -11.19
CA ARG A 181 17.13 17.23 -11.63
C ARG A 181 16.87 18.52 -10.85
N LYS A 182 15.60 18.88 -10.61
CA LYS A 182 15.22 20.01 -9.77
C LYS A 182 15.71 19.86 -8.34
N ALA A 183 15.72 18.64 -7.82
CA ALA A 183 16.25 18.34 -6.49
C ALA A 183 17.80 18.32 -6.43
N GLY A 184 18.49 18.46 -7.57
CA GLY A 184 19.96 18.47 -7.64
C GLY A 184 20.58 17.10 -7.90
N VAL A 185 19.79 16.11 -8.33
CA VAL A 185 20.29 14.78 -8.70
C VAL A 185 20.84 14.81 -10.12
N SER A 186 22.08 14.38 -10.31
CA SER A 186 22.67 14.18 -11.64
C SER A 186 22.27 12.83 -12.20
N LEU A 187 21.64 12.81 -13.37
CA LEU A 187 21.25 11.58 -14.08
C LEU A 187 22.23 11.26 -15.25
N ASP A 188 23.36 11.91 -15.31
CA ASP A 188 24.31 11.81 -16.42
C ASP A 188 25.35 10.70 -16.18
N GLY A 189 24.88 9.44 -16.07
CA GLY A 189 25.72 8.25 -15.98
C GLY A 189 26.36 8.01 -14.60
N ARG A 190 25.99 8.77 -13.59
CA ARG A 190 26.39 8.52 -12.19
C ARG A 190 25.45 7.51 -11.55
N LEU A 191 26.01 6.50 -10.90
CA LEU A 191 25.22 5.48 -10.16
C LEU A 191 24.31 6.17 -9.14
N THR A 192 22.99 5.94 -9.27
CA THR A 192 21.97 6.57 -8.43
C THR A 192 21.28 5.52 -7.57
N VAL A 193 21.44 5.63 -6.25
CA VAL A 193 20.87 4.70 -5.27
C VAL A 193 19.74 5.38 -4.52
N GLY A 194 18.51 4.83 -4.66
CA GLY A 194 17.35 5.29 -3.92
C GLY A 194 17.26 4.63 -2.54
N TRP A 195 16.96 5.40 -1.49
CA TRP A 195 16.82 4.94 -0.12
C TRP A 195 15.44 5.29 0.42
N ALA A 196 14.55 4.32 0.49
CA ALA A 196 13.20 4.49 1.05
C ALA A 196 13.19 4.04 2.51
N ILE A 197 13.49 4.96 3.41
CA ILE A 197 13.76 4.70 4.83
C ILE A 197 12.47 4.84 5.65
N ARG A 198 12.37 4.07 6.72
CA ARG A 198 11.40 4.23 7.80
C ARG A 198 12.08 4.15 9.15
N GLU A 199 12.28 5.28 9.76
CA GLU A 199 12.86 5.42 11.10
C GLU A 199 12.33 6.72 11.73
N ARG A 200 12.29 6.79 13.05
CA ARG A 200 11.92 7.99 13.81
C ARG A 200 13.05 8.49 14.69
N ASP A 201 13.90 7.58 15.13
CA ASP A 201 15.07 7.90 15.94
C ASP A 201 16.26 8.20 15.03
N THR A 202 16.60 9.48 14.93
CA THR A 202 17.71 9.98 14.12
C THR A 202 19.07 9.51 14.59
N ASP A 203 19.20 9.13 15.88
CA ASP A 203 20.44 8.66 16.49
C ASP A 203 20.53 7.13 16.60
N SER A 204 19.55 6.42 16.03
CA SER A 204 19.49 4.96 16.09
C SER A 204 20.73 4.31 15.46
N ARG A 205 21.07 3.10 15.93
CA ARG A 205 22.11 2.29 15.29
C ARG A 205 21.84 2.10 13.78
N PHE A 206 20.58 1.93 13.41
CA PHE A 206 20.20 1.74 12.02
C PHE A 206 20.56 2.98 11.16
N VAL A 207 20.30 4.19 11.64
CA VAL A 207 20.70 5.42 10.93
C VAL A 207 22.20 5.53 10.77
N LYS A 208 22.99 5.19 11.81
CA LYS A 208 24.45 5.18 11.76
C LYS A 208 24.98 4.20 10.70
N GLU A 209 24.38 3.01 10.62
CA GLU A 209 24.76 2.03 9.61
C GLU A 209 24.32 2.42 8.19
N LEU A 210 23.19 3.15 8.05
CA LEU A 210 22.79 3.73 6.76
C LEU A 210 23.78 4.80 6.29
N LEU A 211 24.19 5.71 7.18
CA LEU A 211 25.22 6.72 6.87
C LEU A 211 26.51 6.08 6.38
N ARG A 212 26.99 5.03 7.08
CA ARG A 212 28.17 4.26 6.64
C ARG A 212 27.96 3.62 5.27
N SER A 213 26.80 3.00 5.05
CA SER A 213 26.46 2.35 3.78
C SER A 213 26.45 3.34 2.62
N ILE A 214 25.84 4.51 2.80
CA ILE A 214 25.80 5.59 1.81
C ILE A 214 27.22 6.09 1.50
N GLN A 215 28.04 6.31 2.55
CA GLN A 215 29.43 6.75 2.38
C GLN A 215 30.26 5.69 1.63
N MET A 216 30.11 4.41 1.95
CA MET A 216 30.81 3.32 1.26
C MET A 216 30.44 3.25 -0.23
N MET A 217 29.16 3.45 -0.59
CA MET A 217 28.73 3.53 -1.99
C MET A 217 29.32 4.76 -2.71
N LYS A 218 29.41 5.90 -2.01
CA LYS A 218 30.06 7.10 -2.54
C LYS A 218 31.54 6.85 -2.79
N ASP A 219 32.26 6.30 -1.81
CA ASP A 219 33.72 6.11 -1.88
C ASP A 219 34.11 5.09 -2.96
N LYS A 220 33.34 4.01 -3.10
CA LYS A 220 33.68 2.92 -4.02
C LYS A 220 33.20 3.16 -5.46
N TYR A 221 31.99 3.70 -5.62
CA TYR A 221 31.32 3.81 -6.92
C TYR A 221 31.07 5.26 -7.36
N ASN A 222 31.49 6.23 -6.57
CA ASN A 222 31.07 7.63 -6.73
C ASN A 222 29.53 7.75 -6.86
N ALA A 223 28.80 6.85 -6.18
CA ALA A 223 27.34 6.84 -6.23
C ALA A 223 26.74 8.11 -5.65
N GLN A 224 25.58 8.50 -6.17
CA GLN A 224 24.72 9.51 -5.58
C GLN A 224 23.53 8.82 -4.90
N SER A 225 23.25 9.21 -3.67
CA SER A 225 22.12 8.68 -2.90
C SER A 225 20.93 9.61 -2.95
N VAL A 226 19.73 9.06 -3.17
CA VAL A 226 18.48 9.81 -3.12
C VAL A 226 17.65 9.28 -1.95
N LEU A 227 17.44 10.12 -0.95
CA LEU A 227 16.63 9.80 0.23
C LEU A 227 15.17 10.11 -0.09
N ILE A 228 14.33 9.07 -0.08
CA ILE A 228 12.96 9.08 -0.60
C ILE A 228 11.95 8.88 0.55
N PRO A 229 11.35 9.93 1.11
CA PRO A 229 10.31 9.81 2.14
C PRO A 229 8.99 9.35 1.52
N PHE A 230 8.51 8.15 1.90
CA PHE A 230 7.22 7.61 1.49
C PHE A 230 6.05 8.14 2.32
N HIS A 231 6.31 8.58 3.52
CA HIS A 231 5.41 9.36 4.35
C HIS A 231 6.12 10.66 4.72
N TYR A 232 5.80 11.72 4.00
CA TYR A 232 6.55 12.97 4.02
C TYR A 232 6.83 13.48 5.45
N GLU A 233 5.81 13.47 6.32
CA GLU A 233 5.91 14.00 7.68
C GLU A 233 6.65 13.06 8.64
N GLU A 234 6.50 11.74 8.48
CA GLU A 234 7.17 10.76 9.36
C GLU A 234 8.62 10.47 8.92
N ASP A 235 8.84 10.31 7.60
CA ASP A 235 10.15 9.88 7.08
C ASP A 235 11.05 11.06 6.72
N GLY A 236 10.48 12.23 6.44
CA GLY A 236 11.22 13.39 5.95
C GLY A 236 12.25 13.92 6.94
N GLU A 237 11.97 13.87 8.24
CA GLU A 237 12.91 14.34 9.26
C GLU A 237 14.19 13.52 9.27
N VAL A 238 14.09 12.20 9.31
CA VAL A 238 15.26 11.31 9.31
C VAL A 238 16.00 11.37 7.96
N CYS A 239 15.29 11.51 6.85
CA CYS A 239 15.94 11.68 5.53
C CYS A 239 16.78 12.97 5.48
N ARG A 240 16.24 14.09 5.94
CA ARG A 240 16.98 15.36 6.03
C ARG A 240 18.16 15.26 6.99
N HIS A 241 17.98 14.62 8.14
CA HIS A 241 19.04 14.41 9.13
C HIS A 241 20.21 13.60 8.55
N ILE A 242 19.91 12.53 7.79
CA ILE A 242 20.94 11.74 7.11
C ILE A 242 21.65 12.57 6.03
N ALA A 243 20.91 13.28 5.18
CA ALA A 243 21.52 14.11 4.15
C ALA A 243 22.46 15.19 4.74
N ALA A 244 22.07 15.81 5.86
CA ALA A 244 22.86 16.84 6.51
C ALA A 244 24.16 16.34 7.17
N GLN A 245 24.30 15.05 7.42
CA GLN A 245 25.52 14.45 8.00
C GLN A 245 26.53 13.94 6.95
N LEU A 246 26.12 13.90 5.70
CA LEU A 246 26.98 13.43 4.61
C LEU A 246 27.66 14.61 3.92
N PRO A 247 28.84 14.39 3.33
CA PRO A 247 29.48 15.41 2.50
C PRO A 247 28.59 15.90 1.38
N ASP A 248 28.76 17.14 0.96
CA ASP A 248 28.11 17.70 -0.21
C ASP A 248 28.26 16.76 -1.42
N ASP A 249 27.24 16.70 -2.28
CA ASP A 249 27.23 15.82 -3.45
C ASP A 249 27.21 14.30 -3.15
N THR A 250 26.92 13.88 -1.90
CA THR A 250 26.77 12.45 -1.55
C THR A 250 25.32 12.01 -1.54
N ALA A 251 24.44 12.80 -0.95
CA ALA A 251 23.04 12.48 -0.83
C ALA A 251 22.12 13.69 -1.03
N VAL A 252 21.00 13.45 -1.70
CA VAL A 252 19.92 14.42 -1.88
C VAL A 252 18.68 13.90 -1.18
N CYS A 253 18.00 14.73 -0.38
CA CYS A 253 16.71 14.40 0.21
C CYS A 253 15.59 15.04 -0.61
N LEU A 254 14.60 14.25 -0.99
CA LEU A 254 13.38 14.76 -1.62
C LEU A 254 12.51 15.45 -0.56
N ASN A 255 12.34 16.77 -0.71
CA ASN A 255 11.73 17.63 0.31
C ASN A 255 10.31 18.12 -0.04
N GLU A 256 9.67 17.52 -1.04
CA GLU A 256 8.31 17.88 -1.46
C GLU A 256 7.35 16.70 -1.30
N LYS A 257 6.05 17.01 -1.29
CA LYS A 257 5.01 15.98 -1.35
C LYS A 257 4.74 15.64 -2.81
N TYR A 258 4.89 14.37 -3.17
CA TYR A 258 4.68 13.87 -4.52
C TYR A 258 3.40 13.05 -4.60
N LEU A 259 2.81 12.99 -5.78
CA LEU A 259 1.75 12.02 -6.08
C LEU A 259 2.35 10.61 -6.18
N SER A 260 1.50 9.61 -6.06
CA SER A 260 1.94 8.21 -6.16
C SER A 260 2.58 7.87 -7.51
N GLU A 261 2.10 8.50 -8.60
CA GLU A 261 2.66 8.34 -9.95
C GLU A 261 4.00 9.03 -10.11
N ASP A 262 4.15 10.23 -9.54
CA ASP A 262 5.43 10.94 -9.55
C ASP A 262 6.49 10.14 -8.79
N MET A 263 6.11 9.61 -7.62
CA MET A 263 6.99 8.76 -6.81
C MET A 263 7.39 7.47 -7.54
N LEU A 264 6.45 6.86 -8.29
CA LEU A 264 6.74 5.70 -9.13
C LEU A 264 7.74 6.06 -10.23
N SER A 265 7.57 7.22 -10.90
CA SER A 265 8.51 7.73 -11.91
C SER A 265 9.87 8.06 -11.30
N ILE A 266 9.92 8.65 -10.11
CA ILE A 266 11.18 8.90 -9.38
C ILE A 266 11.97 7.61 -9.17
N ILE A 267 11.30 6.57 -8.67
CA ILE A 267 11.96 5.27 -8.43
C ILE A 267 12.44 4.64 -9.73
N GLY A 268 11.72 4.81 -10.83
CA GLY A 268 12.13 4.32 -12.15
C GLY A 268 13.46 4.88 -12.66
N ASN A 269 13.97 5.95 -12.06
CA ASN A 269 15.25 6.56 -12.39
C ASN A 269 16.40 6.14 -11.45
N MET A 270 16.18 5.15 -10.59
CA MET A 270 17.23 4.61 -9.73
C MET A 270 17.90 3.40 -10.39
N ASP A 271 19.22 3.27 -10.23
CA ASP A 271 19.96 2.07 -10.63
C ASP A 271 19.83 0.95 -9.59
N LEU A 272 19.57 1.32 -8.34
CA LEU A 272 19.34 0.42 -7.22
C LEU A 272 18.37 1.08 -6.23
N LEU A 273 17.37 0.34 -5.76
CA LEU A 273 16.53 0.76 -4.63
C LEU A 273 16.83 -0.04 -3.37
N VAL A 274 17.10 0.64 -2.28
CA VAL A 274 17.19 0.08 -0.92
C VAL A 274 15.90 0.46 -0.17
N GLY A 275 15.03 -0.54 0.05
CA GLY A 275 13.69 -0.29 0.57
C GLY A 275 13.46 -0.88 1.96
N VAL A 276 13.03 -0.02 2.90
CA VAL A 276 12.49 -0.42 4.21
C VAL A 276 10.96 -0.41 4.16
N ARG A 277 10.37 0.44 3.32
CA ARG A 277 8.93 0.57 3.12
C ARG A 277 8.42 -0.42 2.07
N LEU A 278 7.35 -1.19 2.38
CA LEU A 278 6.76 -2.17 1.46
C LEU A 278 6.50 -1.59 0.06
N HIS A 279 5.83 -0.44 0.00
CA HIS A 279 5.44 0.12 -1.30
C HIS A 279 6.62 0.64 -2.13
N SER A 280 7.75 0.97 -1.51
CA SER A 280 8.97 1.29 -2.26
C SER A 280 9.52 0.06 -2.99
N LEU A 281 9.47 -1.11 -2.35
CA LEU A 281 9.87 -2.37 -2.96
C LEU A 281 8.94 -2.76 -4.12
N ILE A 282 7.61 -2.57 -3.91
CA ILE A 282 6.62 -2.81 -4.97
C ILE A 282 6.86 -1.86 -6.16
N TYR A 283 7.17 -0.60 -5.91
CA TYR A 283 7.45 0.39 -6.96
C TYR A 283 8.70 0.04 -7.76
N ALA A 284 9.78 -0.37 -7.08
CA ALA A 284 10.98 -0.84 -7.76
C ALA A 284 10.66 -2.06 -8.65
N ALA A 285 9.89 -3.02 -8.14
CA ALA A 285 9.46 -4.17 -8.91
C ALA A 285 8.60 -3.80 -10.13
N ILE A 286 7.67 -2.83 -10.01
CA ILE A 286 6.86 -2.33 -11.14
C ILE A 286 7.76 -1.67 -12.19
N MET A 287 8.70 -0.83 -11.76
CA MET A 287 9.55 -0.06 -12.67
C MET A 287 10.69 -0.88 -13.28
N GLY A 288 10.95 -2.08 -12.77
CA GLY A 288 12.07 -2.91 -13.20
C GLY A 288 13.42 -2.40 -12.67
N VAL A 289 13.42 -1.86 -11.47
CA VAL A 289 14.61 -1.38 -10.78
C VAL A 289 15.12 -2.49 -9.84
N PRO A 290 16.42 -2.85 -9.91
CA PRO A 290 17.02 -3.76 -8.94
C PRO A 290 16.79 -3.29 -7.51
N LEU A 291 16.53 -4.21 -6.58
CA LEU A 291 16.12 -3.82 -5.24
C LEU A 291 16.79 -4.66 -4.14
N ILE A 292 17.01 -4.05 -3.00
CA ILE A 292 17.43 -4.67 -1.74
C ILE A 292 16.39 -4.33 -0.67
N GLY A 293 15.81 -5.35 -0.06
CA GLY A 293 14.81 -5.17 0.99
C GLY A 293 15.39 -5.31 2.39
N ILE A 294 15.15 -4.31 3.25
CA ILE A 294 15.42 -4.36 4.68
C ILE A 294 14.08 -4.45 5.41
N SER A 295 13.87 -5.54 6.15
CA SER A 295 12.57 -5.80 6.77
C SER A 295 12.47 -5.18 8.17
N TYR A 296 11.46 -4.35 8.40
CA TYR A 296 11.04 -3.93 9.74
C TYR A 296 9.68 -4.52 10.12
N ASP A 297 8.98 -5.08 9.13
CA ASP A 297 7.61 -5.58 9.27
C ASP A 297 7.48 -6.85 8.39
N PRO A 298 6.83 -7.90 8.89
CA PRO A 298 6.65 -9.15 8.15
C PRO A 298 6.04 -9.01 6.75
N LYS A 299 5.28 -7.95 6.47
CA LYS A 299 4.73 -7.70 5.12
C LYS A 299 5.80 -7.43 4.06
N CYS A 300 6.94 -6.80 4.46
CA CYS A 300 8.06 -6.59 3.55
C CYS A 300 8.70 -7.93 3.18
N THR A 301 8.93 -8.80 4.17
CA THR A 301 9.44 -10.16 3.94
C THR A 301 8.47 -10.97 3.07
N ALA A 302 7.16 -10.91 3.35
CA ALA A 302 6.15 -11.62 2.57
C ALA A 302 6.14 -11.20 1.10
N PHE A 303 6.25 -9.89 0.83
CA PHE A 303 6.35 -9.40 -0.55
C PHE A 303 7.63 -9.88 -1.23
N LEU A 304 8.80 -9.71 -0.60
CA LEU A 304 10.06 -10.14 -1.17
C LEU A 304 10.02 -11.63 -1.53
N ASN A 305 9.58 -12.48 -0.61
CA ASN A 305 9.43 -13.93 -0.88
C ASN A 305 8.45 -14.18 -2.03
N SER A 306 7.37 -13.41 -2.16
CA SER A 306 6.38 -13.58 -3.23
C SER A 306 6.91 -13.23 -4.62
N VAL A 307 8.00 -12.47 -4.69
CA VAL A 307 8.70 -12.13 -5.94
C VAL A 307 10.04 -12.85 -6.10
N GLY A 308 10.28 -13.91 -5.28
CA GLY A 308 11.48 -14.76 -5.36
C GLY A 308 12.74 -14.08 -4.84
N LEU A 309 12.61 -13.16 -3.92
CA LEU A 309 13.72 -12.47 -3.25
C LEU A 309 13.71 -12.72 -1.74
N ASP A 310 14.88 -12.71 -1.15
CA ASP A 310 15.05 -12.69 0.30
C ASP A 310 15.28 -11.25 0.78
N LYS A 311 14.95 -11.00 2.05
CA LYS A 311 15.38 -9.76 2.70
C LYS A 311 16.87 -9.82 2.99
N LEU A 312 17.58 -8.71 2.86
CA LEU A 312 18.98 -8.63 3.28
C LEU A 312 19.13 -8.87 4.79
N SER A 313 18.31 -8.15 5.57
CA SER A 313 18.33 -8.28 7.04
C SER A 313 17.02 -7.72 7.63
N THR A 314 16.89 -7.81 8.95
CA THR A 314 15.96 -6.93 9.66
C THR A 314 16.65 -5.58 9.95
N LYS A 315 15.85 -4.56 10.24
CA LYS A 315 16.35 -3.23 10.60
C LYS A 315 17.32 -3.26 11.80
N GLU A 316 17.03 -4.11 12.79
CA GLU A 316 17.85 -4.28 13.99
C GLU A 316 19.22 -4.93 13.71
N ASN A 317 19.29 -5.78 12.68
CA ASN A 317 20.49 -6.53 12.31
C ASN A 317 21.22 -5.94 11.09
N PHE A 318 20.72 -4.82 10.55
CA PHE A 318 21.35 -4.17 9.41
C PHE A 318 22.72 -3.60 9.79
N THR A 319 23.72 -3.84 8.92
CA THR A 319 25.05 -3.22 9.00
C THR A 319 25.57 -2.89 7.59
N ALA A 320 26.47 -1.93 7.51
CA ALA A 320 27.10 -1.55 6.26
C ALA A 320 27.97 -2.69 5.66
N GLU A 321 28.54 -3.56 6.53
CA GLU A 321 29.31 -4.73 6.13
C GLU A 321 28.45 -5.82 5.47
N LEU A 322 27.19 -5.95 5.86
CA LEU A 322 26.22 -6.85 5.19
C LEU A 322 25.70 -6.20 3.89
N PHE A 323 25.51 -4.89 3.89
CA PHE A 323 24.94 -4.19 2.76
C PHE A 323 25.85 -4.15 1.54
N LEU A 324 27.12 -3.77 1.70
CA LEU A 324 28.00 -3.51 0.56
C LEU A 324 28.16 -4.71 -0.37
N PRO A 325 28.49 -5.93 0.11
CA PRO A 325 28.60 -7.11 -0.75
C PRO A 325 27.28 -7.44 -1.48
N GLU A 326 26.15 -7.24 -0.82
CA GLU A 326 24.84 -7.47 -1.45
C GLU A 326 24.54 -6.41 -2.51
N ALA A 327 24.86 -5.14 -2.26
CA ALA A 327 24.72 -4.08 -3.25
C ALA A 327 25.58 -4.37 -4.50
N GLU A 328 26.82 -4.81 -4.31
CA GLU A 328 27.73 -5.24 -5.39
C GLU A 328 27.12 -6.38 -6.21
N ARG A 329 26.68 -7.43 -5.53
CA ARG A 329 26.02 -8.56 -6.18
C ARG A 329 24.79 -8.13 -6.99
N VAL A 330 23.94 -7.26 -6.41
CA VAL A 330 22.71 -6.80 -7.08
C VAL A 330 23.06 -5.88 -8.25
N LEU A 331 24.08 -5.04 -8.18
CA LEU A 331 24.52 -4.21 -9.30
C LEU A 331 25.09 -5.07 -10.45
N GLU A 332 25.76 -6.18 -10.16
CA GLU A 332 26.26 -7.11 -11.18
C GLU A 332 25.14 -7.97 -11.80
N THR A 333 24.19 -8.45 -10.99
CA THR A 333 23.13 -9.40 -11.41
C THR A 333 21.76 -8.74 -11.52
N GLY A 334 21.68 -7.41 -11.51
CA GLY A 334 20.41 -6.66 -11.42
C GLY A 334 19.43 -6.99 -12.54
N LYS A 335 19.94 -7.20 -13.77
CA LYS A 335 19.09 -7.59 -14.90
C LYS A 335 18.40 -8.93 -14.67
N GLU A 336 19.14 -9.92 -14.18
CA GLU A 336 18.60 -11.26 -13.86
C GLU A 336 17.60 -11.20 -12.70
N GLN A 337 17.86 -10.33 -11.70
CA GLN A 337 16.93 -10.10 -10.60
C GLN A 337 15.62 -9.53 -11.12
N VAL A 338 15.68 -8.48 -11.96
CA VAL A 338 14.50 -7.81 -12.55
C VAL A 338 13.68 -8.79 -13.38
N GLU A 339 14.30 -9.57 -14.28
CA GLU A 339 13.61 -10.56 -15.11
C GLU A 339 12.86 -11.60 -14.25
N ARG A 340 13.49 -12.09 -13.18
CA ARG A 340 12.87 -13.03 -12.24
C ARG A 340 11.70 -12.40 -11.48
N VAL A 341 11.86 -11.17 -10.98
CA VAL A 341 10.81 -10.42 -10.29
C VAL A 341 9.61 -10.18 -11.22
N GLU A 342 9.85 -9.81 -12.48
CA GLU A 342 8.79 -9.54 -13.45
C GLU A 342 7.89 -10.76 -13.68
N VAL A 343 8.45 -11.96 -13.78
CA VAL A 343 7.66 -13.20 -13.92
C VAL A 343 6.68 -13.36 -12.75
N HIS A 344 7.16 -13.17 -11.53
CA HIS A 344 6.31 -13.26 -10.33
C HIS A 344 5.27 -12.13 -10.27
N MET A 345 5.63 -10.90 -10.67
CA MET A 345 4.72 -9.75 -10.70
C MET A 345 3.54 -9.99 -11.65
N VAL A 346 3.77 -10.63 -12.80
CA VAL A 346 2.71 -11.02 -13.74
C VAL A 346 1.74 -12.02 -13.09
N GLU A 347 2.25 -13.03 -12.39
CA GLU A 347 1.41 -14.01 -11.70
C GLU A 347 0.59 -13.37 -10.56
N LEU A 348 1.22 -12.51 -9.76
CA LEU A 348 0.55 -11.79 -8.68
C LEU A 348 -0.53 -10.85 -9.23
N SER A 349 -0.25 -10.16 -10.33
CA SER A 349 -1.24 -9.31 -11.01
C SER A 349 -2.47 -10.10 -11.46
N ARG A 350 -2.29 -11.31 -12.03
CA ARG A 350 -3.42 -12.17 -12.43
C ARG A 350 -4.29 -12.60 -11.24
N LYS A 351 -3.69 -12.87 -10.08
CA LYS A 351 -4.46 -13.21 -8.87
C LYS A 351 -5.42 -12.09 -8.46
N LEU A 352 -5.06 -10.83 -8.71
CA LEU A 352 -5.90 -9.68 -8.38
C LEU A 352 -7.22 -9.62 -9.17
N ASP A 353 -7.33 -10.28 -10.36
CA ASP A 353 -8.60 -10.37 -11.09
C ASP A 353 -9.72 -11.01 -10.27
N THR A 354 -9.36 -11.77 -9.25
CA THR A 354 -10.32 -12.41 -8.36
C THR A 354 -11.12 -11.40 -7.55
N ASN A 355 -10.55 -10.25 -7.19
CA ASN A 355 -11.26 -9.19 -6.47
C ASN A 355 -12.48 -8.72 -7.28
N GLU A 356 -12.24 -8.32 -8.52
CA GLU A 356 -13.26 -7.72 -9.37
C GLU A 356 -14.31 -8.77 -9.76
N LYS A 357 -13.89 -10.00 -10.06
CA LYS A 357 -14.82 -11.13 -10.32
C LYS A 357 -15.73 -11.40 -9.12
N MET A 358 -15.19 -11.40 -7.90
CA MET A 358 -15.99 -11.61 -6.68
C MET A 358 -16.94 -10.44 -6.44
N ILE A 359 -16.48 -9.19 -6.59
CA ILE A 359 -17.33 -7.99 -6.43
C ILE A 359 -18.50 -8.05 -7.42
N CYS A 360 -18.24 -8.29 -8.70
CA CYS A 360 -19.29 -8.42 -9.72
C CYS A 360 -20.28 -9.53 -9.39
N ALA A 361 -19.80 -10.71 -9.00
CA ALA A 361 -20.67 -11.83 -8.63
C ALA A 361 -21.57 -11.54 -7.41
N ILE A 362 -21.04 -10.84 -6.39
CA ILE A 362 -21.82 -10.43 -5.21
C ILE A 362 -22.92 -9.44 -5.63
N MET A 363 -22.58 -8.47 -6.48
CA MET A 363 -23.53 -7.45 -6.93
C MET A 363 -24.63 -8.03 -7.83
N GLU A 364 -24.32 -8.97 -8.72
CA GLU A 364 -25.30 -9.66 -9.56
C GLU A 364 -26.31 -10.48 -8.72
N LYS A 365 -25.82 -11.22 -7.72
CA LYS A 365 -26.68 -11.97 -6.79
C LYS A 365 -27.64 -11.03 -6.05
N SER A 366 -27.15 -9.88 -5.62
CA SER A 366 -27.96 -8.86 -4.94
C SER A 366 -29.09 -8.33 -5.84
N ARG A 367 -28.79 -8.03 -7.11
CA ARG A 367 -29.79 -7.55 -8.09
C ARG A 367 -30.88 -8.60 -8.38
N LYS A 368 -30.53 -9.86 -8.53
CA LYS A 368 -31.49 -10.95 -8.76
C LYS A 368 -32.43 -11.15 -7.60
N HIS A 369 -31.94 -11.01 -6.36
CA HIS A 369 -32.78 -11.13 -5.15
C HIS A 369 -33.80 -9.99 -5.04
N THR A 370 -33.40 -8.75 -5.38
CA THR A 370 -34.29 -7.58 -5.39
C THR A 370 -35.36 -7.66 -6.48
N MET A 371 -35.08 -8.32 -7.61
CA MET A 371 -36.06 -8.51 -8.69
C MET A 371 -37.06 -9.65 -8.42
N GLN A 372 -36.71 -10.62 -7.58
CA GLN A 372 -37.57 -11.76 -7.23
C GLN A 372 -38.49 -11.50 -6.05
N ASP A 373 -38.31 -10.41 -5.27
CA ASP A 373 -39.16 -10.00 -4.17
C ASP A 373 -39.77 -8.61 -4.42
N PRO A 374 -40.86 -8.53 -5.25
CA PRO A 374 -41.51 -7.24 -5.60
C PRO A 374 -42.25 -6.59 -4.43
N GLN A 375 -42.48 -7.30 -3.33
CA GLN A 375 -43.36 -6.86 -2.22
C GLN A 375 -42.69 -5.84 -1.28
N ASN A 376 -41.37 -5.63 -1.38
CA ASN A 376 -40.63 -4.73 -0.48
C ASN A 376 -40.47 -3.27 -1.04
N ASN A 377 -41.10 -2.98 -2.18
CA ASN A 377 -40.99 -1.68 -2.86
C ASN A 377 -42.15 -0.71 -2.66
N THR A 378 -43.18 -1.07 -1.83
CA THR A 378 -44.36 -0.23 -1.64
C THR A 378 -44.36 0.61 -0.37
N GLU A 379 -43.39 0.50 0.54
CA GLU A 379 -43.32 1.30 1.77
C GLU A 379 -42.29 2.47 1.78
N LYS A 380 -41.87 2.95 0.62
CA LYS A 380 -40.99 4.14 0.53
C LYS A 380 -41.61 5.28 -0.27
N LYS A 381 -42.88 5.49 -0.09
CA LYS A 381 -43.56 6.75 -0.46
C LYS A 381 -44.45 7.14 0.72
N ASP A 382 -43.86 7.91 1.63
CA ASP A 382 -44.52 8.98 2.40
C ASP A 382 -43.41 9.71 3.20
#